data_3b0653c31910c069c03b26e853192481
#
_entry.id   3b0653c31910c069c03b26e853192481
#
_cell.length_a   1.000
_cell.length_b   1.000
_cell.length_c   1.000
_cell.angle_alpha   90.00
_cell.angle_beta   90.00
_cell.angle_gamma   90.00
#
_symmetry.space_group_name_H-M   'P 1'
#
loop_
_entity.id
_entity.type
_entity.pdbx_description
1 polymer ?
#
loop_
_entity_poly.entity_id
_entity_poly.type
_entity_poly.pdbx_seq_one_letter_code
_entity_poly.pdbx_strand_id
1 'polypeptide(L)'
;GYRFLKSFYKYGFAIVKGASKEKNFVIRFANSIGLLRPTNFGNLFNVKSVKKASDLAYTSHALSVHTDNPYRKPIPGIQILHCIKNDSVGGNSTLTDGFSIAEYIRKKFPKTFNVLTKIKIRFSYQDKNTFLENWGKIIELDENQKTKRVRLSPRLDYVPALKKNQLDQFYKARTFFIKLCNSKKFMINFKLEPGDILIMDNYRTLHGRTSYSIKTGERHLQGCYI
;
A
#
# COMPACT_ATOMS: atom_id res chain seq x y z
N GLY A 1 -18.74 -5.25 15.31
CA GLY A 1 -18.53 -4.16 14.32
C GLY A 1 -17.71 -2.98 14.86
N TYR A 2 -18.02 -2.42 16.03
CA TYR A 2 -17.37 -1.20 16.56
C TYR A 2 -15.88 -1.31 16.85
N ARG A 3 -15.38 -2.46 17.30
CA ARG A 3 -13.94 -2.62 17.64
C ARG A 3 -13.04 -2.48 16.42
N PHE A 4 -13.42 -3.05 15.32
CA PHE A 4 -12.70 -2.99 14.05
C PHE A 4 -12.63 -1.53 13.52
N LEU A 5 -13.76 -0.80 13.53
CA LEU A 5 -13.81 0.60 13.10
C LEU A 5 -12.94 1.51 13.97
N LYS A 6 -12.92 1.32 15.30
CA LYS A 6 -12.02 2.05 16.19
C LYS A 6 -10.55 1.81 15.85
N SER A 7 -10.16 0.56 15.61
CA SER A 7 -8.78 0.23 15.23
C SER A 7 -8.42 0.83 13.88
N PHE A 8 -9.30 0.71 12.89
CA PHE A 8 -9.10 1.28 11.56
C PHE A 8 -8.93 2.80 11.62
N TYR A 9 -9.81 3.51 12.33
CA TYR A 9 -9.72 4.96 12.49
C TYR A 9 -8.42 5.38 13.21
N LYS A 10 -8.08 4.69 14.29
CA LYS A 10 -6.91 5.03 15.12
C LYS A 10 -5.59 4.75 14.40
N TYR A 11 -5.46 3.60 13.77
CA TYR A 11 -4.20 3.08 13.25
C TYR A 11 -4.07 3.09 11.72
N GLY A 12 -5.16 3.36 10.99
CA GLY A 12 -5.21 3.26 9.53
C GLY A 12 -5.38 1.81 9.03
N PHE A 13 -5.49 0.84 9.92
CA PHE A 13 -5.76 -0.56 9.58
C PHE A 13 -6.47 -1.31 10.71
N ALA A 14 -7.05 -2.45 10.35
CA ALA A 14 -7.59 -3.41 11.29
C ALA A 14 -7.43 -4.83 10.77
N ILE A 15 -7.38 -5.82 11.68
CA ILE A 15 -7.39 -7.24 11.34
C ILE A 15 -8.63 -7.89 11.96
N VAL A 16 -9.43 -8.53 11.12
CA VAL A 16 -10.55 -9.39 11.53
C VAL A 16 -10.04 -10.82 11.52
N LYS A 17 -10.17 -11.49 12.65
CA LYS A 17 -9.74 -12.87 12.86
C LYS A 17 -10.89 -13.86 12.66
N GLY A 18 -10.57 -15.09 12.23
CA GLY A 18 -11.52 -16.20 12.20
C GLY A 18 -12.62 -16.08 11.15
N ALA A 19 -12.38 -15.34 10.07
CA ALA A 19 -13.29 -15.31 8.93
C ALA A 19 -13.29 -16.65 8.16
N SER A 20 -14.31 -16.89 7.33
CA SER A 20 -14.34 -18.06 6.45
C SER A 20 -13.09 -18.10 5.56
N LYS A 21 -12.52 -19.30 5.39
CA LYS A 21 -11.37 -19.55 4.50
C LYS A 21 -11.80 -19.80 3.05
N GLU A 22 -13.09 -19.71 2.76
CA GLU A 22 -13.62 -19.90 1.41
C GLU A 22 -13.08 -18.84 0.45
N LYS A 23 -12.77 -19.27 -0.76
CA LYS A 23 -12.43 -18.36 -1.86
C LYS A 23 -13.60 -17.38 -2.09
N ASN A 24 -13.27 -16.16 -2.45
CA ASN A 24 -14.22 -15.07 -2.72
C ASN A 24 -15.02 -14.58 -1.49
N PHE A 25 -14.81 -15.13 -0.29
CA PHE A 25 -15.45 -14.61 0.93
C PHE A 25 -15.18 -13.12 1.13
N VAL A 26 -14.00 -12.64 0.75
CA VAL A 26 -13.62 -11.21 0.83
C VAL A 26 -14.60 -10.29 0.10
N ILE A 27 -15.23 -10.74 -0.99
CA ILE A 27 -16.25 -9.98 -1.72
C ILE A 27 -17.51 -9.80 -0.86
N ARG A 28 -18.00 -10.88 -0.23
CA ARG A 28 -19.17 -10.80 0.69
C ARG A 28 -18.87 -9.90 1.87
N PHE A 29 -17.66 -10.04 2.43
CA PHE A 29 -17.19 -9.20 3.53
C PHE A 29 -17.12 -7.72 3.12
N ALA A 30 -16.51 -7.41 1.97
CA ALA A 30 -16.39 -6.04 1.46
C ALA A 30 -17.76 -5.40 1.22
N ASN A 31 -18.71 -6.13 0.61
CA ASN A 31 -20.06 -5.66 0.36
C ASN A 31 -20.87 -5.39 1.66
N SER A 32 -20.47 -5.98 2.79
CA SER A 32 -21.08 -5.65 4.09
C SER A 32 -20.57 -4.33 4.71
N ILE A 33 -19.50 -3.76 4.14
CA ILE A 33 -18.88 -2.52 4.61
C ILE A 33 -19.14 -1.36 3.65
N GLY A 34 -19.03 -1.62 2.34
CA GLY A 34 -19.15 -0.59 1.31
C GLY A 34 -19.24 -1.18 -0.10
N LEU A 35 -19.34 -0.30 -1.09
CA LEU A 35 -19.41 -0.71 -2.49
C LEU A 35 -18.03 -1.11 -3.00
N LEU A 36 -17.97 -2.26 -3.64
CA LEU A 36 -16.77 -2.72 -4.33
C LEU A 36 -16.34 -1.72 -5.41
N ARG A 37 -15.05 -1.49 -5.47
CA ARG A 37 -14.43 -0.65 -6.48
C ARG A 37 -13.67 -1.50 -7.50
N PRO A 38 -14.24 -1.73 -8.69
CA PRO A 38 -13.56 -2.49 -9.74
C PRO A 38 -12.28 -1.79 -10.19
N THR A 39 -11.28 -2.59 -10.54
CA THR A 39 -10.04 -2.13 -11.16
C THR A 39 -9.79 -2.86 -12.47
N ASN A 40 -8.68 -2.56 -13.19
CA ASN A 40 -8.23 -3.38 -14.31
C ASN A 40 -7.88 -4.82 -13.92
N PHE A 41 -7.77 -5.11 -12.61
CA PHE A 41 -7.58 -6.47 -12.07
C PHE A 41 -8.92 -7.13 -11.70
N GLY A 42 -10.07 -6.50 -12.01
CA GLY A 42 -11.42 -6.95 -11.65
C GLY A 42 -11.87 -6.46 -10.27
N ASN A 43 -12.95 -7.07 -9.77
CA ASN A 43 -13.48 -6.85 -8.41
C ASN A 43 -12.65 -7.57 -7.35
N LEU A 44 -11.95 -8.61 -7.76
CA LEU A 44 -11.13 -9.48 -6.93
C LEU A 44 -9.78 -9.70 -7.61
N PHE A 45 -8.71 -9.59 -6.85
CA PHE A 45 -7.37 -9.97 -7.31
C PHE A 45 -6.75 -11.01 -6.37
N ASN A 46 -5.85 -11.83 -6.91
CA ASN A 46 -5.14 -12.84 -6.14
C ASN A 46 -3.68 -12.42 -5.97
N VAL A 47 -3.17 -12.53 -4.76
CA VAL A 47 -1.76 -12.30 -4.42
C VAL A 47 -1.14 -13.65 -4.08
N LYS A 48 -0.59 -14.30 -5.11
CA LYS A 48 0.12 -15.58 -5.00
C LYS A 48 1.22 -15.65 -6.05
N SER A 49 2.25 -16.45 -5.80
CA SER A 49 3.31 -16.68 -6.78
C SER A 49 2.78 -17.44 -8.00
N VAL A 50 3.14 -16.95 -9.19
CA VAL A 50 2.83 -17.60 -10.49
C VAL A 50 4.09 -17.73 -11.33
N LYS A 51 4.14 -18.77 -12.21
CA LYS A 51 5.35 -19.14 -12.98
C LYS A 51 5.86 -18.02 -13.90
N LYS A 52 4.98 -17.22 -14.50
CA LYS A 52 5.33 -16.10 -15.39
C LYS A 52 4.70 -14.82 -14.85
N ALA A 53 5.25 -14.30 -13.75
CA ALA A 53 4.72 -13.13 -13.08
C ALA A 53 5.03 -11.86 -13.90
N SER A 54 4.01 -11.06 -14.15
CA SER A 54 4.12 -9.72 -14.77
C SER A 54 4.38 -8.61 -13.75
N ASP A 55 4.18 -8.87 -12.46
CA ASP A 55 4.38 -7.93 -11.36
C ASP A 55 5.01 -8.64 -10.15
N LEU A 56 5.78 -7.89 -9.33
CA LEU A 56 6.39 -8.39 -8.10
C LEU A 56 5.37 -8.94 -7.09
N ALA A 57 4.13 -8.44 -7.11
CA ALA A 57 3.05 -8.97 -6.28
C ALA A 57 2.78 -10.44 -6.51
N TYR A 58 3.03 -10.93 -7.72
CA TYR A 58 2.84 -12.32 -8.15
C TYR A 58 4.12 -13.18 -8.09
N THR A 59 5.14 -12.71 -7.40
CA THR A 59 6.39 -13.45 -7.16
C THR A 59 6.52 -13.83 -5.69
N SER A 60 7.57 -14.57 -5.32
CA SER A 60 7.94 -14.86 -3.93
C SER A 60 8.94 -13.86 -3.33
N HIS A 61 9.39 -12.87 -4.10
CA HIS A 61 10.32 -11.85 -3.63
C HIS A 61 9.67 -10.91 -2.62
N ALA A 62 10.50 -10.26 -1.81
CA ALA A 62 10.06 -9.20 -0.93
C ALA A 62 9.43 -8.06 -1.74
N LEU A 63 8.38 -7.47 -1.20
CA LEU A 63 7.73 -6.30 -1.75
C LEU A 63 7.84 -5.16 -0.74
N SER A 64 8.62 -4.15 -1.09
CA SER A 64 8.78 -2.95 -0.26
C SER A 64 7.44 -2.28 -0.01
N VAL A 65 7.31 -1.61 1.13
CA VAL A 65 6.06 -0.91 1.47
C VAL A 65 5.71 0.15 0.43
N HIS A 66 4.44 0.17 0.04
CA HIS A 66 3.89 1.04 -1.00
C HIS A 66 2.41 1.31 -0.73
N THR A 67 1.83 2.27 -1.42
CA THR A 67 0.39 2.47 -1.54
C THR A 67 -0.10 1.92 -2.87
N ASP A 68 -1.31 1.39 -2.89
CA ASP A 68 -1.86 0.79 -4.11
C ASP A 68 -2.50 1.81 -5.05
N ASN A 69 -2.35 1.54 -6.34
CA ASN A 69 -3.04 2.24 -7.43
C ASN A 69 -2.91 3.77 -7.41
N PRO A 70 -1.73 4.38 -7.12
CA PRO A 70 -1.58 5.85 -7.07
C PRO A 70 -1.82 6.52 -8.42
N TYR A 71 -1.81 5.75 -9.51
CA TYR A 71 -2.06 6.16 -10.89
C TYR A 71 -3.55 6.29 -11.24
N ARG A 72 -4.47 5.91 -10.34
CA ARG A 72 -5.93 6.01 -10.58
C ARG A 72 -6.51 7.34 -10.14
N LYS A 73 -7.59 7.73 -10.81
CA LYS A 73 -8.48 8.86 -10.45
C LYS A 73 -9.92 8.37 -10.33
N PRO A 74 -10.48 8.35 -9.12
CA PRO A 74 -9.86 8.51 -7.81
C PRO A 74 -9.04 7.28 -7.43
N ILE A 75 -8.07 7.46 -6.51
CA ILE A 75 -7.32 6.36 -5.90
C ILE A 75 -8.29 5.56 -5.01
N PRO A 76 -8.22 4.21 -4.97
CA PRO A 76 -9.00 3.41 -4.02
C PRO A 76 -8.68 3.82 -2.57
N GLY A 77 -9.74 4.03 -1.76
CA GLY A 77 -9.60 4.50 -0.39
C GLY A 77 -9.23 3.39 0.58
N ILE A 78 -9.89 2.25 0.46
CA ILE A 78 -9.69 1.12 1.37
C ILE A 78 -9.30 -0.11 0.56
N GLN A 79 -8.25 -0.78 1.02
CA GLN A 79 -7.83 -2.08 0.53
C GLN A 79 -8.16 -3.15 1.55
N ILE A 80 -8.67 -4.27 1.09
CA ILE A 80 -8.98 -5.45 1.91
C ILE A 80 -8.17 -6.63 1.37
N LEU A 81 -7.44 -7.32 2.25
CA LEU A 81 -6.67 -8.52 1.93
C LEU A 81 -7.15 -9.66 2.85
N HIS A 82 -7.60 -10.75 2.26
CA HIS A 82 -8.05 -11.95 2.96
C HIS A 82 -7.03 -13.08 2.78
N CYS A 83 -6.56 -13.63 3.87
CA CYS A 83 -5.62 -14.73 3.86
C CYS A 83 -6.35 -16.07 3.66
N ILE A 84 -6.15 -16.68 2.49
CA ILE A 84 -6.69 -18.02 2.18
C ILE A 84 -5.72 -19.10 2.68
N LYS A 85 -4.42 -18.92 2.41
CA LYS A 85 -3.36 -19.84 2.80
C LYS A 85 -2.05 -19.09 3.05
N ASN A 86 -1.29 -19.48 4.05
CA ASN A 86 0.00 -18.85 4.37
C ASN A 86 0.86 -19.77 5.25
N ASP A 87 1.19 -20.95 4.72
CA ASP A 87 2.02 -21.98 5.37
C ASP A 87 3.48 -21.94 4.95
N SER A 88 3.84 -21.07 4.01
CA SER A 88 5.24 -20.86 3.60
C SER A 88 6.10 -20.24 4.71
N VAL A 89 7.39 -20.54 4.72
CA VAL A 89 8.39 -19.83 5.53
C VAL A 89 8.59 -18.43 4.97
N GLY A 90 8.49 -17.40 5.81
CA GLY A 90 8.48 -15.99 5.40
C GLY A 90 7.09 -15.52 5.00
N GLY A 91 7.02 -14.54 4.10
CA GLY A 91 5.76 -13.97 3.59
C GLY A 91 4.98 -13.15 4.62
N ASN A 92 5.65 -12.63 5.62
CA ASN A 92 5.06 -11.74 6.61
C ASN A 92 4.57 -10.46 5.93
N SER A 93 3.42 -9.98 6.33
CA SER A 93 2.91 -8.66 5.95
C SER A 93 3.66 -7.57 6.72
N THR A 94 3.97 -6.48 6.03
CA THR A 94 4.59 -5.30 6.63
C THR A 94 3.66 -4.11 6.45
N LEU A 95 3.49 -3.30 7.49
CA LEU A 95 2.70 -2.07 7.45
C LEU A 95 3.48 -0.91 8.03
N THR A 96 3.27 0.27 7.45
CA THR A 96 3.86 1.51 7.91
C THR A 96 2.83 2.63 7.87
N ASP A 97 2.69 3.37 8.98
CA ASP A 97 1.83 4.55 9.04
C ASP A 97 2.51 5.75 8.38
N GLY A 98 2.12 6.03 7.14
CA GLY A 98 2.64 7.14 6.36
C GLY A 98 2.34 8.52 6.95
N PHE A 99 1.22 8.67 7.69
CA PHE A 99 0.88 9.92 8.36
C PHE A 99 1.81 10.19 9.54
N SER A 100 2.13 9.17 10.32
CA SER A 100 3.11 9.29 11.41
C SER A 100 4.49 9.69 10.89
N ILE A 101 4.91 9.15 9.74
CA ILE A 101 6.18 9.55 9.09
C ILE A 101 6.08 10.98 8.57
N ALA A 102 4.99 11.36 7.91
CA ALA A 102 4.80 12.72 7.43
C ALA A 102 4.91 13.75 8.56
N GLU A 103 4.27 13.50 9.70
CA GLU A 103 4.35 14.36 10.88
C GLU A 103 5.75 14.36 11.53
N TYR A 104 6.43 13.22 11.55
CA TYR A 104 7.81 13.15 12.01
C TYR A 104 8.74 14.01 11.13
N ILE A 105 8.60 13.90 9.80
CA ILE A 105 9.40 14.70 8.86
C ILE A 105 9.03 16.16 8.96
N ARG A 106 7.76 16.52 9.10
CA ARG A 106 7.29 17.90 9.31
C ARG A 106 8.00 18.55 10.50
N LYS A 107 8.03 17.86 11.65
CA LYS A 107 8.60 18.38 12.89
C LYS A 107 10.14 18.42 12.89
N LYS A 108 10.79 17.41 12.33
CA LYS A 108 12.26 17.24 12.45
C LYS A 108 13.04 17.66 11.21
N PHE A 109 12.41 17.63 10.03
CA PHE A 109 13.05 17.88 8.74
C PHE A 109 12.15 18.76 7.84
N PRO A 110 11.82 20.01 8.25
CA PRO A 110 10.82 20.84 7.55
C PRO A 110 11.19 21.13 6.09
N LYS A 111 12.49 21.24 5.76
CA LYS A 111 12.94 21.39 4.37
C LYS A 111 12.57 20.16 3.52
N THR A 112 12.79 18.94 4.03
CA THR A 112 12.40 17.69 3.38
C THR A 112 10.89 17.60 3.23
N PHE A 113 10.13 17.93 4.29
CA PHE A 113 8.68 17.97 4.24
C PHE A 113 8.15 18.88 3.13
N ASN A 114 8.71 20.08 3.04
CA ASN A 114 8.34 21.05 2.01
C ASN A 114 8.55 20.52 0.58
N VAL A 115 9.66 19.81 0.34
CA VAL A 115 9.92 19.18 -0.97
C VAL A 115 8.86 18.13 -1.28
N LEU A 116 8.55 17.22 -0.34
CA LEU A 116 7.60 16.12 -0.52
C LEU A 116 6.15 16.59 -0.67
N THR A 117 5.82 17.78 -0.15
CA THR A 117 4.48 18.39 -0.23
C THR A 117 4.31 19.35 -1.41
N LYS A 118 5.37 19.74 -2.10
CA LYS A 118 5.28 20.69 -3.23
C LYS A 118 5.46 20.03 -4.59
N ILE A 119 6.41 19.13 -4.73
CA ILE A 119 6.74 18.54 -6.03
C ILE A 119 5.70 17.47 -6.39
N LYS A 120 5.04 17.65 -7.53
CA LYS A 120 4.17 16.65 -8.15
C LYS A 120 5.03 15.71 -8.99
N ILE A 121 4.76 14.42 -8.88
CA ILE A 121 5.35 13.37 -9.71
C ILE A 121 4.25 12.61 -10.43
N ARG A 122 4.60 11.96 -11.50
CA ARG A 122 3.71 11.13 -12.30
C ARG A 122 3.70 9.72 -11.74
N PHE A 123 2.51 9.17 -11.51
CA PHE A 123 2.30 7.75 -11.29
C PHE A 123 1.66 7.17 -12.53
N SER A 124 2.23 6.13 -13.11
CA SER A 124 1.75 5.53 -14.33
C SER A 124 1.80 4.00 -14.24
N TYR A 125 0.75 3.38 -14.78
CA TYR A 125 0.65 1.95 -14.97
C TYR A 125 0.30 1.68 -16.42
N GLN A 126 1.01 0.73 -17.04
CA GLN A 126 0.76 0.30 -18.39
C GLN A 126 0.89 -1.21 -18.50
N ASP A 127 -0.10 -1.83 -19.12
CA ASP A 127 -0.04 -3.21 -19.61
C ASP A 127 -0.52 -3.27 -21.07
N LYS A 128 -0.75 -4.46 -21.59
CA LYS A 128 -1.16 -4.67 -22.99
C LYS A 128 -2.46 -3.94 -23.36
N ASN A 129 -3.39 -3.80 -22.39
CA ASN A 129 -4.76 -3.32 -22.63
C ASN A 129 -5.11 -2.05 -21.83
N THR A 130 -4.22 -1.61 -20.94
CA THR A 130 -4.53 -0.57 -19.96
C THR A 130 -3.40 0.43 -19.87
N PHE A 131 -3.72 1.72 -20.00
CA PHE A 131 -2.84 2.83 -19.66
C PHE A 131 -3.56 3.74 -18.65
N LEU A 132 -2.94 3.92 -17.48
CA LEU A 132 -3.49 4.76 -16.41
C LEU A 132 -2.41 5.71 -15.91
N GLU A 133 -2.78 6.94 -15.70
CA GLU A 133 -1.87 7.99 -15.25
C GLU A 133 -2.55 8.93 -14.25
N ASN A 134 -1.80 9.33 -13.25
CA ASN A 134 -2.20 10.36 -12.29
C ASN A 134 -0.99 11.12 -11.77
N TRP A 135 -1.15 12.41 -11.54
CA TRP A 135 -0.13 13.26 -10.97
C TRP A 135 -0.46 13.59 -9.51
N GLY A 136 0.53 13.52 -8.66
CA GLY A 136 0.35 13.83 -7.25
C GLY A 136 1.65 14.02 -6.49
N LYS A 137 1.54 14.48 -5.28
CA LYS A 137 2.66 14.66 -4.35
C LYS A 137 2.85 13.41 -3.52
N ILE A 138 4.07 13.17 -3.00
CA ILE A 138 4.31 12.07 -2.07
C ILE A 138 3.52 12.28 -0.78
N ILE A 139 3.49 13.51 -0.26
CA ILE A 139 2.65 13.92 0.87
C ILE A 139 1.67 14.96 0.35
N GLU A 140 0.37 14.66 0.40
CA GLU A 140 -0.71 15.58 0.06
C GLU A 140 -1.34 16.11 1.34
N LEU A 141 -1.54 17.42 1.39
CA LEU A 141 -2.18 18.11 2.51
C LEU A 141 -3.60 18.51 2.15
N ASP A 142 -4.48 18.59 3.15
CA ASP A 142 -5.79 19.20 3.05
C ASP A 142 -5.71 20.73 3.19
N GLU A 143 -6.86 21.40 3.15
CA GLU A 143 -7.01 22.84 3.32
C GLU A 143 -6.51 23.35 4.68
N ASN A 144 -6.59 22.50 5.72
CA ASN A 144 -6.10 22.79 7.06
C ASN A 144 -4.61 22.41 7.28
N GLN A 145 -3.89 22.16 6.20
CA GLN A 145 -2.49 21.74 6.21
C GLN A 145 -2.24 20.41 6.95
N LYS A 146 -3.26 19.61 7.20
CA LYS A 146 -3.11 18.25 7.74
C LYS A 146 -2.78 17.26 6.61
N THR A 147 -2.07 16.21 6.95
CA THR A 147 -1.78 15.13 5.98
C THR A 147 -3.08 14.46 5.56
N LYS A 148 -3.46 14.63 4.28
CA LYS A 148 -4.65 14.04 3.66
C LYS A 148 -4.35 12.66 3.09
N ARG A 149 -3.13 12.50 2.55
CA ARG A 149 -2.74 11.28 1.82
C ARG A 149 -1.24 11.20 1.67
N VAL A 150 -0.73 9.97 1.66
CA VAL A 150 0.61 9.66 1.18
C VAL A 150 0.54 8.79 -0.06
N ARG A 151 1.50 8.97 -0.97
CA ARG A 151 1.66 8.12 -2.16
C ARG A 151 3.09 7.66 -2.25
N LEU A 152 3.29 6.38 -2.32
CA LEU A 152 4.60 5.79 -2.57
C LEU A 152 4.43 4.52 -3.41
N SER A 153 4.98 4.53 -4.60
CA SER A 153 5.06 3.34 -5.45
C SER A 153 6.34 3.40 -6.28
N PRO A 154 7.50 3.02 -5.70
CA PRO A 154 8.82 3.22 -6.32
C PRO A 154 8.98 2.58 -7.70
N ARG A 155 8.10 1.66 -8.05
CA ARG A 155 8.09 0.98 -9.36
C ARG A 155 7.27 1.72 -10.42
N LEU A 156 6.38 2.63 -10.00
CA LEU A 156 5.36 3.25 -10.85
C LEU A 156 5.38 4.78 -10.76
N ASP A 157 6.35 5.34 -10.03
CA ASP A 157 6.53 6.79 -9.93
C ASP A 157 7.62 7.29 -10.89
N TYR A 158 7.33 8.40 -11.55
CA TYR A 158 8.22 9.04 -12.53
C TYR A 158 8.40 10.49 -12.16
N VAL A 159 9.65 10.89 -11.97
CA VAL A 159 10.00 12.26 -11.63
C VAL A 159 9.96 13.12 -12.89
N PRO A 160 9.25 14.27 -12.89
CA PRO A 160 9.22 15.17 -14.04
C PRO A 160 10.58 15.84 -14.27
N ALA A 161 10.73 16.49 -15.42
CA ALA A 161 11.88 17.36 -15.67
C ALA A 161 11.89 18.53 -14.66
N LEU A 162 12.92 18.55 -13.82
CA LEU A 162 13.16 19.57 -12.80
C LEU A 162 14.52 20.22 -13.02
N LYS A 163 14.70 21.44 -12.52
CA LYS A 163 16.05 22.04 -12.45
C LYS A 163 16.94 21.14 -11.57
N LYS A 164 18.23 21.06 -11.91
CA LYS A 164 19.19 20.15 -11.24
C LYS A 164 19.11 20.18 -9.71
N ASN A 165 19.13 21.37 -9.11
CA ASN A 165 19.07 21.53 -7.66
C ASN A 165 17.73 21.02 -7.05
N GLN A 166 16.60 21.18 -7.75
CA GLN A 166 15.30 20.66 -7.31
C GLN A 166 15.25 19.14 -7.43
N LEU A 167 15.84 18.60 -8.50
CA LEU A 167 15.93 17.17 -8.72
C LEU A 167 16.74 16.49 -7.62
N ASP A 168 17.92 17.03 -7.29
CA ASP A 168 18.77 16.52 -6.21
C ASP A 168 18.07 16.57 -4.85
N GLN A 169 17.39 17.68 -4.55
CA GLN A 169 16.62 17.81 -3.31
C GLN A 169 15.44 16.81 -3.26
N PHE A 170 14.77 16.62 -4.39
CA PHE A 170 13.65 15.67 -4.46
C PHE A 170 14.12 14.23 -4.22
N TYR A 171 15.17 13.78 -4.92
CA TYR A 171 15.70 12.43 -4.72
C TYR A 171 16.20 12.19 -3.30
N LYS A 172 16.88 13.16 -2.68
CA LYS A 172 17.28 13.09 -1.26
C LYS A 172 16.07 12.95 -0.34
N ALA A 173 15.05 13.78 -0.53
CA ALA A 173 13.83 13.76 0.27
C ALA A 173 13.06 12.44 0.08
N ARG A 174 12.88 11.98 -1.16
CA ARG A 174 12.20 10.72 -1.50
C ARG A 174 12.93 9.50 -0.92
N THR A 175 14.24 9.43 -1.08
CA THR A 175 15.06 8.34 -0.52
C THR A 175 14.98 8.32 1.00
N PHE A 176 15.00 9.49 1.65
CA PHE A 176 14.84 9.59 3.09
C PHE A 176 13.46 9.12 3.56
N PHE A 177 12.38 9.51 2.85
CA PHE A 177 11.03 9.03 3.12
C PHE A 177 10.94 7.51 3.01
N ILE A 178 11.46 6.92 1.92
CA ILE A 178 11.50 5.47 1.71
C ILE A 178 12.28 4.76 2.84
N LYS A 179 13.42 5.32 3.26
CA LYS A 179 14.22 4.78 4.36
C LYS A 179 13.42 4.74 5.67
N LEU A 180 12.69 5.80 5.98
CA LEU A 180 11.82 5.83 7.16
C LEU A 180 10.68 4.81 7.05
N CYS A 181 10.05 4.71 5.88
CA CYS A 181 8.96 3.74 5.65
C CYS A 181 9.39 2.28 5.88
N ASN A 182 10.66 1.95 5.62
CA ASN A 182 11.21 0.61 5.81
C ASN A 182 11.98 0.45 7.14
N SER A 183 11.94 1.44 8.02
CA SER A 183 12.68 1.38 9.29
C SER A 183 11.90 0.64 10.37
N LYS A 184 12.62 -0.06 11.26
CA LYS A 184 12.04 -0.74 12.43
C LYS A 184 11.26 0.22 13.36
N LYS A 185 11.54 1.51 13.30
CA LYS A 185 10.86 2.54 14.09
C LYS A 185 9.40 2.74 13.67
N PHE A 186 9.11 2.60 12.37
CA PHE A 186 7.79 2.93 11.80
C PHE A 186 7.08 1.73 11.19
N MET A 187 7.78 0.64 10.93
CA MET A 187 7.25 -0.55 10.26
C MET A 187 6.94 -1.64 11.28
N ILE A 188 5.74 -2.17 11.22
CA ILE A 188 5.36 -3.41 11.90
C ILE A 188 5.42 -4.60 10.92
N ASN A 189 5.69 -5.78 11.46
CA ASN A 189 5.85 -7.01 10.70
C ASN A 189 5.09 -8.12 11.42
N PHE A 190 4.20 -8.81 10.70
CA PHE A 190 3.36 -9.89 11.27
C PHE A 190 2.95 -10.88 10.17
N LYS A 191 2.61 -12.08 10.58
CA LYS A 191 2.08 -13.11 9.69
C LYS A 191 0.55 -13.10 9.73
N LEU A 192 -0.09 -13.06 8.55
CA LEU A 192 -1.53 -13.30 8.44
C LEU A 192 -1.78 -14.80 8.45
N GLU A 193 -2.69 -15.25 9.29
CA GLU A 193 -3.13 -16.64 9.35
C GLU A 193 -4.33 -16.87 8.42
N PRO A 194 -4.53 -18.11 7.93
CA PRO A 194 -5.72 -18.43 7.12
C PRO A 194 -7.03 -18.07 7.85
N GLY A 195 -7.86 -17.25 7.19
CA GLY A 195 -9.07 -16.67 7.76
C GLY A 195 -8.88 -15.28 8.37
N ASP A 196 -7.67 -14.71 8.34
CA ASP A 196 -7.46 -13.32 8.69
C ASP A 196 -7.85 -12.39 7.53
N ILE A 197 -8.54 -11.30 7.84
CA ILE A 197 -8.83 -10.22 6.89
C ILE A 197 -8.15 -8.95 7.39
N LEU A 198 -7.20 -8.44 6.61
CA LEU A 198 -6.53 -7.17 6.82
C LEU A 198 -7.23 -6.09 6.02
N ILE A 199 -7.66 -5.04 6.70
CA ILE A 199 -8.32 -3.86 6.11
C ILE A 199 -7.41 -2.67 6.33
N MET A 200 -7.11 -1.91 5.27
CA MET A 200 -6.15 -0.82 5.30
C MET A 200 -6.70 0.45 4.65
N ASP A 201 -6.47 1.58 5.30
CA ASP A 201 -6.61 2.90 4.68
C ASP A 201 -5.44 3.12 3.72
N ASN A 202 -5.70 3.00 2.43
CA ASN A 202 -4.70 3.13 1.36
C ASN A 202 -4.21 4.57 1.16
N TYR A 203 -4.85 5.55 1.79
CA TYR A 203 -4.37 6.93 1.81
C TYR A 203 -3.32 7.17 2.89
N ARG A 204 -3.30 6.33 3.92
CA ARG A 204 -2.46 6.47 5.10
C ARG A 204 -1.44 5.36 5.24
N THR A 205 -1.85 4.09 5.06
CA THR A 205 -1.04 2.92 5.37
C THR A 205 -0.30 2.44 4.14
N LEU A 206 1.02 2.39 4.23
CA LEU A 206 1.85 1.70 3.25
C LEU A 206 1.97 0.24 3.68
N HIS A 207 1.87 -0.66 2.72
CA HIS A 207 1.93 -2.10 2.94
C HIS A 207 2.93 -2.79 2.03
N GLY A 208 3.43 -3.91 2.49
CA GLY A 208 4.39 -4.74 1.76
C GLY A 208 4.43 -6.16 2.33
N ARG A 209 5.46 -6.88 1.97
CA ARG A 209 5.71 -8.22 2.53
C ARG A 209 7.19 -8.57 2.50
N THR A 210 7.60 -9.47 3.37
CA THR A 210 8.90 -10.14 3.28
C THR A 210 8.88 -11.19 2.17
N SER A 211 10.05 -11.60 1.70
CA SER A 211 10.17 -12.77 0.81
C SER A 211 9.65 -14.05 1.49
N TYR A 212 9.28 -15.02 0.70
CA TYR A 212 8.88 -16.34 1.19
C TYR A 212 9.36 -17.47 0.29
N SER A 213 9.46 -18.66 0.85
CA SER A 213 9.91 -19.83 0.11
C SER A 213 8.72 -20.60 -0.45
N ILE A 214 8.62 -20.68 -1.77
CA ILE A 214 7.62 -21.51 -2.46
C ILE A 214 7.87 -23.02 -2.29
N LYS A 215 9.09 -23.40 -1.83
CA LYS A 215 9.45 -24.80 -1.55
C LYS A 215 8.89 -25.30 -0.22
N THR A 216 8.58 -24.40 0.71
CA THR A 216 8.15 -24.72 2.08
C THR A 216 6.64 -24.65 2.27
N GLY A 217 5.91 -24.13 1.30
CA GLY A 217 4.46 -23.98 1.40
C GLY A 217 3.90 -22.96 0.41
N GLU A 218 2.63 -22.67 0.54
CA GLU A 218 1.89 -21.73 -0.32
C GLU A 218 1.52 -20.47 0.45
N ARG A 219 1.57 -19.33 -0.26
CA ARG A 219 1.00 -18.07 0.21
C ARG A 219 -0.02 -17.56 -0.80
N HIS A 220 -1.28 -17.52 -0.38
CA HIS A 220 -2.39 -17.06 -1.20
C HIS A 220 -3.27 -16.10 -0.42
N LEU A 221 -3.28 -14.84 -0.82
CA LEU A 221 -4.24 -13.84 -0.38
C LEU A 221 -5.18 -13.50 -1.54
N GLN A 222 -6.42 -13.14 -1.18
CA GLN A 222 -7.38 -12.52 -2.09
C GLN A 222 -7.61 -11.08 -1.65
N GLY A 223 -7.70 -10.15 -2.59
CA GLY A 223 -7.89 -8.75 -2.27
C GLY A 223 -8.95 -8.08 -3.13
N CYS A 224 -9.51 -7.00 -2.59
CA CYS A 224 -10.43 -6.09 -3.27
C CYS A 224 -10.28 -4.68 -2.71
N TYR A 225 -10.95 -3.73 -3.35
CA TYR A 225 -11.01 -2.33 -2.91
C TYR A 225 -12.46 -1.89 -2.70
N ILE A 226 -12.66 -0.94 -1.76
CA ILE A 226 -13.89 -0.19 -1.55
C ILE A 226 -13.60 1.30 -1.41
#